data_f014aa49e39e6af219172061da11a820
#
_entry.id   f014aa49e39e6af219172061da11a820
#
_cell.length_a   1.000
_cell.length_b   1.000
_cell.length_c   1.000
_cell.angle_alpha   90.00
_cell.angle_beta   90.00
_cell.angle_gamma   90.00
#
_symmetry.space_group_name_H-M   'P 1'
#
loop_
_entity.id
_entity.type
_entity.pdbx_description
1 polymer ?
#
loop_
_entity_poly.entity_id
_entity_poly.type
_entity_poly.pdbx_seq_one_letter_code
_entity_poly.pdbx_strand_id
1 'polypeptide(L)'
;MGVLSTETLYQDDPEGRRYAAGKGVWRAICADELRAAQALAEGPWAKALEGVDYPWLCWNVADEWCLVQQRMVRSVGWTPVVGFDPRVGEPPLVEGAILVDFNAGLDFPMLHMAFPMELVYLFAPRLAFWHSDLLVREPLFRELAQRFRQLPDGATAAVDVRNRWFRRIPSGKRGRFWELIGCTTRGASADQFANGCGWWKWIDDHPNGPDDERERVARRAYSWDHGGGILAWNERCGGKVKPIRAKSLHEGHCTRIGNKLYEPQGPMDVRRDLSRNLLHNYDLLEVCGRLGLTRFLRD
;
A
#
# COMPACT_ATOMS: atom_id res chain seq x y z
N MET A 1 -2.40 -17.08 -18.11
CA MET A 1 -2.77 -17.55 -16.76
C MET A 1 -4.29 -17.44 -16.61
N GLY A 2 -4.95 -18.49 -16.12
CA GLY A 2 -6.38 -18.41 -15.83
C GLY A 2 -6.62 -17.45 -14.66
N VAL A 3 -7.57 -16.55 -14.80
CA VAL A 3 -8.00 -15.68 -13.70
C VAL A 3 -8.61 -16.58 -12.61
N LEU A 4 -7.99 -16.62 -11.44
CA LEU A 4 -8.51 -17.38 -10.31
C LEU A 4 -9.94 -16.94 -9.95
N SER A 5 -10.80 -17.87 -9.60
CA SER A 5 -12.15 -17.50 -9.18
C SER A 5 -12.11 -16.81 -7.82
N THR A 6 -12.96 -15.84 -7.59
CA THR A 6 -13.05 -15.19 -6.28
C THR A 6 -13.40 -16.20 -5.20
N GLU A 7 -14.19 -17.21 -5.56
CA GLU A 7 -14.52 -18.33 -4.70
C GLU A 7 -13.27 -19.12 -4.29
N THR A 8 -12.37 -19.45 -5.24
CA THR A 8 -11.08 -20.07 -4.94
C THR A 8 -10.26 -19.22 -3.96
N LEU A 9 -10.21 -17.89 -4.18
CA LEU A 9 -9.48 -16.98 -3.32
C LEU A 9 -10.06 -16.90 -1.91
N TYR A 10 -11.34 -17.18 -1.74
CA TYR A 10 -12.01 -17.20 -0.43
C TYR A 10 -12.02 -18.57 0.24
N GLN A 11 -11.88 -19.64 -0.52
CA GLN A 11 -11.89 -21.00 0.02
C GLN A 11 -10.61 -21.36 0.77
N ASP A 12 -9.50 -20.69 0.44
CA ASP A 12 -8.17 -21.04 0.93
C ASP A 12 -7.75 -20.37 2.24
N ASP A 13 -8.69 -19.71 2.93
CA ASP A 13 -8.44 -19.19 4.28
C ASP A 13 -9.03 -20.15 5.32
N PRO A 14 -8.24 -21.10 5.86
CA PRO A 14 -8.74 -22.10 6.79
C PRO A 14 -9.23 -21.51 8.11
N GLU A 15 -8.88 -20.28 8.42
CA GLU A 15 -9.22 -19.63 9.67
C GLU A 15 -10.38 -18.64 9.55
N GLY A 16 -10.98 -18.51 8.35
CA GLY A 16 -12.14 -17.66 8.13
C GLY A 16 -11.89 -16.16 8.29
N ARG A 17 -10.63 -15.72 8.30
CA ARG A 17 -10.22 -14.33 8.48
C ARG A 17 -10.27 -13.54 7.18
N ARG A 18 -11.28 -13.78 6.39
CA ARG A 18 -11.45 -13.14 5.09
C ARG A 18 -12.09 -11.79 5.21
N TYR A 19 -11.76 -10.95 4.25
CA TYR A 19 -12.55 -9.76 4.04
C TYR A 19 -13.97 -10.11 3.65
N ALA A 20 -14.90 -9.31 4.14
CA ALA A 20 -16.26 -9.36 3.62
C ALA A 20 -16.23 -9.25 2.10
N ALA A 21 -17.03 -10.09 1.46
CA ALA A 21 -17.27 -10.02 0.03
C ALA A 21 -17.51 -8.56 -0.38
N GLY A 22 -16.93 -8.13 -1.46
CA GLY A 22 -17.07 -6.76 -1.94
C GLY A 22 -15.94 -5.80 -1.56
N LYS A 23 -15.08 -6.12 -0.58
CA LYS A 23 -13.93 -5.27 -0.20
C LYS A 23 -12.58 -5.76 -0.69
N GLY A 24 -12.57 -6.65 -1.68
CA GLY A 24 -11.33 -7.17 -2.22
C GLY A 24 -10.89 -8.48 -1.59
N VAL A 25 -9.86 -9.04 -2.16
CA VAL A 25 -9.39 -10.38 -1.85
C VAL A 25 -8.22 -10.26 -0.91
N TRP A 26 -8.53 -10.04 0.34
CA TRP A 26 -7.54 -9.97 1.39
C TRP A 26 -7.66 -11.18 2.29
N ARG A 27 -6.56 -11.79 2.62
CA ARG A 27 -6.47 -12.84 3.62
C ARG A 27 -5.26 -12.62 4.50
N ALA A 28 -5.25 -13.23 5.65
CA ALA A 28 -4.06 -13.31 6.47
C ALA A 28 -2.92 -13.96 5.68
N ILE A 29 -1.72 -13.51 5.92
CA ILE A 29 -0.51 -14.06 5.32
C ILE A 29 0.05 -15.10 6.27
N CYS A 30 0.33 -16.30 5.78
CA CYS A 30 0.96 -17.31 6.60
C CYS A 30 2.49 -17.15 6.66
N ALA A 31 3.11 -17.82 7.61
CA ALA A 31 4.55 -17.72 7.83
C ALA A 31 5.38 -18.16 6.62
N ASP A 32 4.91 -19.15 5.85
CA ASP A 32 5.60 -19.63 4.65
C ASP A 32 5.57 -18.59 3.53
N GLU A 33 4.43 -17.95 3.32
CA GLU A 33 4.29 -16.87 2.35
C GLU A 33 5.17 -15.67 2.69
N LEU A 34 5.25 -15.32 3.97
CA LEU A 34 6.14 -14.28 4.41
C LEU A 34 7.60 -14.63 4.15
N ARG A 35 8.03 -15.86 4.47
CA ARG A 35 9.39 -16.30 4.18
C ARG A 35 9.72 -16.27 2.69
N ALA A 36 8.78 -16.69 1.85
CA ALA A 36 8.93 -16.60 0.39
C ALA A 36 9.09 -15.13 -0.06
N ALA A 37 8.25 -14.23 0.45
CA ALA A 37 8.34 -12.81 0.14
C ALA A 37 9.65 -12.18 0.66
N GLN A 38 10.13 -12.57 1.83
CA GLN A 38 11.43 -12.12 2.36
C GLN A 38 12.59 -12.57 1.46
N ALA A 39 12.60 -13.83 1.02
CA ALA A 39 13.63 -14.31 0.10
C ALA A 39 13.62 -13.55 -1.24
N LEU A 40 12.45 -13.19 -1.76
CA LEU A 40 12.34 -12.35 -2.94
C LEU A 40 12.85 -10.93 -2.68
N ALA A 41 12.55 -10.37 -1.52
CA ALA A 41 12.99 -9.03 -1.14
C ALA A 41 14.51 -8.94 -1.00
N GLU A 42 15.15 -9.93 -0.36
CA GLU A 42 16.61 -10.03 -0.22
C GLU A 42 17.32 -10.31 -1.55
N GLY A 43 16.66 -10.98 -2.48
CA GLY A 43 17.23 -11.38 -3.78
C GLY A 43 16.76 -10.48 -4.93
N PRO A 44 15.73 -10.89 -5.69
CA PRO A 44 15.31 -10.20 -6.91
C PRO A 44 14.96 -8.73 -6.74
N TRP A 45 14.25 -8.36 -5.65
CA TRP A 45 13.83 -6.96 -5.46
C TRP A 45 15.02 -6.08 -5.09
N ALA A 46 15.88 -6.55 -4.18
CA ALA A 46 17.12 -5.83 -3.83
C ALA A 46 18.02 -5.63 -5.05
N LYS A 47 18.16 -6.66 -5.88
CA LYS A 47 18.93 -6.56 -7.13
C LYS A 47 18.33 -5.57 -8.12
N ALA A 48 17.00 -5.57 -8.29
CA ALA A 48 16.31 -4.66 -9.20
C ALA A 48 16.45 -3.18 -8.77
N LEU A 49 16.60 -2.93 -7.46
CA LEU A 49 16.68 -1.58 -6.87
C LEU A 49 18.10 -1.22 -6.42
N GLU A 50 19.11 -1.99 -6.81
CA GLU A 50 20.50 -1.67 -6.50
C GLU A 50 20.90 -0.30 -7.07
N GLY A 51 21.44 0.55 -6.21
CA GLY A 51 21.83 1.92 -6.58
C GLY A 51 20.68 2.93 -6.71
N VAL A 52 19.45 2.54 -6.38
CA VAL A 52 18.29 3.44 -6.39
C VAL A 52 18.08 4.07 -5.02
N ASP A 53 18.40 5.36 -4.88
CA ASP A 53 18.29 6.08 -3.60
C ASP A 53 16.85 6.47 -3.22
N TYR A 54 16.04 6.79 -4.23
CA TYR A 54 14.71 7.36 -4.07
C TYR A 54 13.65 6.58 -4.85
N PRO A 55 13.40 5.29 -4.54
CA PRO A 55 12.35 4.51 -5.17
C PRO A 55 10.96 4.97 -4.69
N TRP A 56 10.02 5.09 -5.63
CA TRP A 56 8.61 5.38 -5.35
C TRP A 56 7.72 4.34 -6.02
N LEU A 57 7.04 3.54 -5.22
CA LEU A 57 6.17 2.47 -5.68
C LEU A 57 4.93 3.03 -6.36
N CYS A 58 4.75 2.65 -7.63
CA CYS A 58 3.54 2.86 -8.44
C CYS A 58 2.91 1.50 -8.70
N TRP A 59 1.84 1.16 -7.97
CA TRP A 59 1.18 -0.13 -8.15
C TRP A 59 0.17 -0.06 -9.27
N ASN A 60 0.36 -0.86 -10.33
CA ASN A 60 -0.50 -0.83 -11.49
C ASN A 60 -1.77 -1.65 -11.29
N VAL A 61 -2.90 -1.00 -11.41
CA VAL A 61 -4.23 -1.61 -11.64
C VAL A 61 -4.93 -0.95 -12.83
N ALA A 62 -4.33 0.12 -13.39
CA ALA A 62 -4.85 0.94 -14.47
C ALA A 62 -3.69 1.61 -15.20
N ASP A 63 -3.37 1.15 -16.38
CA ASP A 63 -2.18 1.56 -17.13
C ASP A 63 -2.06 3.08 -17.30
N GLU A 64 -3.12 3.73 -17.74
CA GLU A 64 -3.13 5.18 -17.96
C GLU A 64 -2.90 5.98 -16.67
N TRP A 65 -3.51 5.54 -15.56
CA TRP A 65 -3.30 6.16 -14.26
C TRP A 65 -1.88 5.93 -13.76
N CYS A 66 -1.38 4.71 -13.90
CA CYS A 66 -0.02 4.35 -13.53
C CYS A 66 1.01 5.15 -14.34
N LEU A 67 0.79 5.39 -15.62
CA LEU A 67 1.66 6.25 -16.44
C LEU A 67 1.70 7.69 -15.93
N VAL A 68 0.55 8.27 -15.57
CA VAL A 68 0.51 9.61 -14.95
C VAL A 68 1.30 9.61 -13.66
N GLN A 69 1.11 8.62 -12.80
CA GLN A 69 1.86 8.48 -11.56
C GLN A 69 3.37 8.37 -11.80
N GLN A 70 3.81 7.54 -12.73
CA GLN A 70 5.22 7.38 -13.08
C GLN A 70 5.83 8.72 -13.54
N ARG A 71 5.15 9.47 -14.41
CA ARG A 71 5.61 10.78 -14.91
C ARG A 71 5.71 11.81 -13.78
N MET A 72 4.73 11.84 -12.87
CA MET A 72 4.76 12.68 -11.69
C MET A 72 5.98 12.37 -10.82
N VAL A 73 6.24 11.10 -10.55
CA VAL A 73 7.38 10.62 -9.73
C VAL A 73 8.70 11.06 -10.38
N ARG A 74 8.89 10.86 -11.68
CA ARG A 74 10.06 11.34 -12.41
C ARG A 74 10.23 12.86 -12.31
N SER A 75 9.14 13.61 -12.42
CA SER A 75 9.18 15.08 -12.43
C SER A 75 9.75 15.69 -11.17
N VAL A 76 9.78 14.93 -10.09
CA VAL A 76 10.37 15.34 -8.80
C VAL A 76 11.71 14.64 -8.52
N GLY A 77 12.27 13.94 -9.52
CA GLY A 77 13.58 13.27 -9.44
C GLY A 77 13.59 12.05 -8.52
N TRP A 78 12.46 11.36 -8.39
CA TRP A 78 12.36 10.03 -7.82
C TRP A 78 12.31 8.99 -8.93
N THR A 79 12.67 7.75 -8.62
CA THR A 79 12.61 6.63 -9.56
C THR A 79 11.26 5.92 -9.41
N PRO A 80 10.41 5.89 -10.44
CA PRO A 80 9.21 5.07 -10.41
C PRO A 80 9.58 3.60 -10.35
N VAL A 81 9.11 2.90 -9.33
CA VAL A 81 9.18 1.45 -9.21
C VAL A 81 7.79 0.91 -9.45
N VAL A 82 7.60 0.20 -10.54
CA VAL A 82 6.28 -0.23 -10.96
C VAL A 82 6.08 -1.68 -10.55
N GLY A 83 5.17 -1.90 -9.60
CA GLY A 83 4.61 -3.19 -9.30
C GLY A 83 3.24 -3.33 -9.94
N PHE A 84 2.73 -4.54 -10.09
CA PHE A 84 1.45 -4.79 -10.73
C PHE A 84 0.73 -6.01 -10.14
N ASP A 85 -0.58 -5.98 -10.25
CA ASP A 85 -1.40 -7.15 -10.00
C ASP A 85 -1.33 -8.05 -11.24
N PRO A 86 -0.90 -9.31 -11.13
CA PRO A 86 -0.72 -10.19 -12.29
C PRO A 86 -2.01 -10.44 -13.08
N ARG A 87 -3.16 -10.10 -12.52
CA ARG A 87 -4.45 -10.22 -13.20
C ARG A 87 -4.71 -9.10 -14.22
N VAL A 88 -4.07 -7.95 -14.08
CA VAL A 88 -4.17 -6.85 -15.06
C VAL A 88 -3.06 -6.87 -16.11
N GLY A 89 -2.05 -7.71 -15.91
CA GLY A 89 -0.93 -7.83 -16.83
C GLY A 89 0.21 -6.85 -16.55
N GLU A 90 1.27 -6.99 -17.33
CA GLU A 90 2.47 -6.16 -17.24
C GLU A 90 2.18 -4.73 -17.75
N PRO A 91 2.48 -3.69 -16.95
CA PRO A 91 2.15 -2.32 -17.28
C PRO A 91 3.13 -1.69 -18.27
N PRO A 92 2.69 -0.64 -18.99
CA PRO A 92 3.62 0.21 -19.73
C PRO A 92 4.51 1.02 -18.78
N LEU A 93 5.74 1.26 -19.21
CA LEU A 93 6.74 1.99 -18.45
C LEU A 93 7.12 3.31 -19.11
N VAL A 94 7.29 4.36 -18.32
CA VAL A 94 7.99 5.56 -18.77
C VAL A 94 9.51 5.32 -18.73
N GLU A 95 10.25 6.08 -19.52
CA GLU A 95 11.71 6.01 -19.51
C GLU A 95 12.27 6.20 -18.10
N GLY A 96 13.19 5.32 -17.66
CA GLY A 96 13.80 5.32 -16.33
C GLY A 96 12.91 4.78 -15.22
N ALA A 97 11.73 4.24 -15.51
CA ALA A 97 10.98 3.44 -14.56
C ALA A 97 11.56 2.02 -14.46
N ILE A 98 11.43 1.42 -13.29
CA ILE A 98 11.91 0.06 -13.01
C ILE A 98 10.67 -0.81 -12.78
N LEU A 99 10.52 -1.86 -13.57
CA LEU A 99 9.51 -2.88 -13.35
C LEU A 99 10.03 -3.90 -12.33
N VAL A 100 9.24 -4.17 -11.32
CA VAL A 100 9.51 -5.24 -10.36
C VAL A 100 8.28 -6.13 -10.25
N ASP A 101 8.42 -7.38 -10.67
CA ASP A 101 7.38 -8.37 -10.42
C ASP A 101 7.48 -8.85 -8.96
N PHE A 102 6.73 -8.17 -8.10
CA PHE A 102 6.64 -8.51 -6.69
C PHE A 102 5.88 -9.83 -6.43
N ASN A 103 5.30 -10.43 -7.45
CA ASN A 103 4.56 -11.68 -7.35
C ASN A 103 5.34 -12.88 -7.89
N ALA A 104 6.46 -12.67 -8.57
CA ALA A 104 7.22 -13.75 -9.18
C ALA A 104 7.67 -14.79 -8.13
N GLY A 105 7.27 -16.02 -8.32
CA GLY A 105 7.62 -17.12 -7.42
C GLY A 105 6.78 -17.20 -6.13
N LEU A 106 5.77 -16.37 -5.98
CA LEU A 106 4.82 -16.46 -4.87
C LEU A 106 3.59 -17.29 -5.30
N ASP A 107 3.19 -18.15 -4.39
CA ASP A 107 2.10 -19.13 -4.62
C ASP A 107 0.75 -18.62 -4.08
N PHE A 108 0.59 -17.31 -3.99
CA PHE A 108 -0.66 -16.73 -3.53
C PHE A 108 -1.26 -15.75 -4.53
N PRO A 109 -2.57 -15.67 -4.56
CA PRO A 109 -3.33 -15.18 -5.70
C PRO A 109 -3.26 -13.67 -5.90
N MET A 110 -2.83 -12.92 -4.91
CA MET A 110 -2.71 -11.48 -5.00
C MET A 110 -1.68 -10.96 -4.02
N LEU A 111 -0.64 -10.38 -4.54
CA LEU A 111 0.25 -9.54 -3.77
C LEU A 111 -0.14 -8.09 -3.97
N HIS A 112 -0.67 -7.52 -2.97
CA HIS A 112 -0.89 -6.09 -2.90
C HIS A 112 0.42 -5.38 -2.55
N MET A 113 0.46 -4.06 -2.74
CA MET A 113 1.60 -3.22 -2.35
C MET A 113 2.03 -3.36 -0.87
N ALA A 114 1.28 -4.12 -0.07
CA ALA A 114 1.57 -4.34 1.33
C ALA A 114 2.94 -4.99 1.57
N PHE A 115 3.32 -6.03 0.81
CA PHE A 115 4.62 -6.67 0.97
C PHE A 115 5.81 -5.77 0.65
N PRO A 116 5.83 -5.06 -0.50
CA PRO A 116 6.87 -4.07 -0.73
C PRO A 116 6.96 -3.03 0.38
N MET A 117 5.84 -2.57 0.94
CA MET A 117 5.85 -1.60 2.03
C MET A 117 6.32 -2.19 3.36
N GLU A 118 6.01 -3.45 3.63
CA GLU A 118 6.39 -4.16 4.86
C GLU A 118 7.89 -4.48 4.88
N LEU A 119 8.45 -4.91 3.75
CA LEU A 119 9.78 -5.49 3.65
C LEU A 119 10.88 -4.53 3.16
N VAL A 120 10.64 -3.22 3.19
CA VAL A 120 11.58 -2.19 2.70
C VAL A 120 12.98 -2.37 3.29
N TYR A 121 13.08 -2.83 4.54
CA TYR A 121 14.35 -3.01 5.23
C TYR A 121 15.30 -4.00 4.53
N LEU A 122 14.76 -4.90 3.69
CA LEU A 122 15.53 -5.91 2.96
C LEU A 122 16.07 -5.39 1.62
N PHE A 123 15.37 -4.46 0.95
CA PHE A 123 15.66 -4.19 -0.46
C PHE A 123 15.89 -2.70 -0.82
N ALA A 124 15.58 -1.75 0.06
CA ALA A 124 15.78 -0.34 -0.27
C ALA A 124 16.16 0.50 0.95
N PRO A 125 16.86 1.64 0.77
CA PRO A 125 17.14 2.56 1.87
C PRO A 125 15.88 3.28 2.36
N ARG A 126 14.92 3.46 1.48
CA ARG A 126 13.56 3.96 1.72
C ARG A 126 12.65 3.56 0.57
N LEU A 127 11.35 3.61 0.80
CA LEU A 127 10.35 3.44 -0.25
C LEU A 127 9.23 4.46 -0.03
N ALA A 128 9.01 5.34 -1.00
CA ALA A 128 7.77 6.09 -1.08
C ALA A 128 6.71 5.26 -1.81
N PHE A 129 5.45 5.48 -1.47
CA PHE A 129 4.32 4.74 -2.03
C PHE A 129 3.06 5.59 -2.05
N TRP A 130 2.13 5.22 -2.88
CA TRP A 130 0.77 5.76 -2.93
C TRP A 130 -0.22 4.74 -3.47
N HIS A 131 -1.50 4.99 -3.28
CA HIS A 131 -2.54 4.17 -3.87
C HIS A 131 -2.61 4.38 -5.39
N SER A 132 -2.99 3.33 -6.10
CA SER A 132 -3.19 3.36 -7.56
C SER A 132 -4.29 4.34 -7.99
N ASP A 133 -5.23 4.64 -7.11
CA ASP A 133 -6.38 5.53 -7.32
C ASP A 133 -6.17 6.94 -6.74
N LEU A 134 -4.93 7.30 -6.43
CA LEU A 134 -4.57 8.63 -5.93
C LEU A 134 -3.77 9.42 -6.96
N LEU A 135 -4.25 10.60 -7.29
CA LEU A 135 -3.47 11.67 -7.91
C LEU A 135 -3.41 12.87 -6.97
N VAL A 136 -2.31 13.58 -6.95
CA VAL A 136 -2.07 14.69 -6.02
C VAL A 136 -1.72 15.94 -6.80
N ARG A 137 -2.30 17.09 -6.43
CA ARG A 137 -1.92 18.37 -7.04
C ARG A 137 -0.41 18.55 -7.02
N GLU A 138 0.15 19.02 -8.12
CA GLU A 138 1.61 19.09 -8.30
C GLU A 138 2.36 19.84 -7.18
N PRO A 139 1.91 21.01 -6.68
CA PRO A 139 2.60 21.70 -5.60
C PRO A 139 2.69 20.84 -4.32
N LEU A 140 1.60 20.20 -3.94
CA LEU A 140 1.58 19.29 -2.78
C LEU A 140 2.45 18.06 -3.02
N PHE A 141 2.43 17.51 -4.23
CA PHE A 141 3.25 16.35 -4.58
C PHE A 141 4.75 16.68 -4.47
N ARG A 142 5.19 17.85 -4.95
CA ARG A 142 6.56 18.33 -4.81
C ARG A 142 6.96 18.52 -3.35
N GLU A 143 6.09 19.11 -2.54
CA GLU A 143 6.30 19.23 -1.10
C GLU A 143 6.48 17.89 -0.43
N LEU A 144 5.59 16.93 -0.71
CA LEU A 144 5.68 15.57 -0.15
C LEU A 144 6.97 14.87 -0.59
N ALA A 145 7.33 14.95 -1.87
CA ALA A 145 8.57 14.35 -2.39
C ALA A 145 9.82 14.90 -1.69
N GLN A 146 9.85 16.19 -1.43
CA GLN A 146 10.95 16.82 -0.68
C GLN A 146 10.96 16.37 0.78
N ARG A 147 9.80 16.32 1.44
CA ARG A 147 9.67 15.83 2.83
C ARG A 147 10.12 14.38 2.94
N PHE A 148 9.80 13.53 1.95
CA PHE A 148 10.20 12.13 1.93
C PHE A 148 11.71 11.96 1.74
N ARG A 149 12.36 12.82 0.94
CA ARG A 149 13.82 12.84 0.84
C ARG A 149 14.50 13.20 2.16
N GLN A 150 13.92 14.13 2.89
CA GLN A 150 14.44 14.62 4.17
C GLN A 150 14.01 13.75 5.37
N LEU A 151 13.23 12.68 5.12
CA LEU A 151 12.79 11.80 6.19
C LEU A 151 14.01 11.11 6.81
N PRO A 152 14.28 11.32 8.11
CA PRO A 152 15.40 10.68 8.77
C PRO A 152 15.21 9.18 8.82
N ASP A 153 16.30 8.42 8.80
CA ASP A 153 16.20 6.97 9.00
C ASP A 153 15.57 6.66 10.35
N GLY A 154 14.84 5.55 10.42
CA GLY A 154 14.02 5.20 11.58
C GLY A 154 12.68 5.94 11.65
N ALA A 155 12.27 6.68 10.61
CA ALA A 155 10.97 7.34 10.55
C ALA A 155 10.11 6.89 9.35
N THR A 156 8.80 6.97 9.54
CA THR A 156 7.77 6.75 8.49
C THR A 156 6.93 8.01 8.32
N ALA A 157 6.59 8.37 7.10
CA ALA A 157 5.58 9.39 6.79
C ALA A 157 4.31 8.69 6.29
N ALA A 158 3.16 9.05 6.85
CA ALA A 158 1.88 8.43 6.51
C ALA A 158 0.68 9.33 6.77
N VAL A 159 -0.45 9.03 6.15
CA VAL A 159 -1.67 9.83 6.26
C VAL A 159 -2.35 9.60 7.61
N ASP A 160 -2.57 10.67 8.36
CA ASP A 160 -3.18 10.61 9.69
C ASP A 160 -4.72 10.57 9.60
N VAL A 161 -5.28 9.40 9.92
CA VAL A 161 -6.73 9.18 10.07
C VAL A 161 -7.08 8.60 11.44
N ARG A 162 -6.31 8.99 12.45
CA ARG A 162 -6.54 8.52 13.82
C ARG A 162 -7.87 8.99 14.35
N ASN A 163 -8.55 8.10 15.06
CA ASN A 163 -9.78 8.44 15.76
C ASN A 163 -9.47 9.21 17.06
N ARG A 164 -9.55 10.53 17.00
CA ARG A 164 -9.29 11.40 18.16
C ARG A 164 -10.32 11.27 19.27
N TRP A 165 -11.50 10.71 18.97
CA TRP A 165 -12.58 10.47 19.93
C TRP A 165 -12.44 9.13 20.66
N PHE A 166 -11.50 8.28 20.28
CA PHE A 166 -11.30 6.94 20.85
C PHE A 166 -11.23 6.95 22.38
N ARG A 167 -10.56 7.94 22.95
CA ARG A 167 -10.46 8.06 24.42
C ARG A 167 -11.81 8.20 25.11
N ARG A 168 -12.85 8.58 24.39
CA ARG A 168 -14.23 8.77 24.91
C ARG A 168 -15.13 7.58 24.58
N ILE A 169 -14.71 6.67 23.72
CA ILE A 169 -15.48 5.50 23.26
C ILE A 169 -14.63 4.24 23.50
N PRO A 170 -14.78 3.57 24.65
CA PRO A 170 -13.92 2.44 25.04
C PRO A 170 -13.88 1.28 24.04
N SER A 171 -14.98 1.05 23.30
CA SER A 171 -15.10 0.01 22.27
C SER A 171 -14.72 0.50 20.87
N GLY A 172 -14.33 1.76 20.71
CA GLY A 172 -14.00 2.35 19.42
C GLY A 172 -12.66 1.88 18.90
N LYS A 173 -12.52 1.79 17.57
CA LYS A 173 -11.23 1.54 16.94
C LYS A 173 -10.37 2.80 16.98
N ARG A 174 -9.06 2.63 17.21
CA ARG A 174 -8.12 3.76 17.34
C ARG A 174 -7.87 4.52 16.03
N GLY A 175 -8.33 4.01 14.91
CA GLY A 175 -7.98 4.52 13.59
C GLY A 175 -6.64 3.95 13.13
N ARG A 176 -6.00 4.65 12.21
CA ARG A 176 -4.75 4.19 11.59
C ARG A 176 -3.90 5.34 11.07
N PHE A 177 -2.67 5.03 10.69
CA PHE A 177 -1.94 5.78 9.69
C PHE A 177 -2.19 5.13 8.33
N TRP A 178 -2.87 5.82 7.44
CA TRP A 178 -3.33 5.27 6.17
C TRP A 178 -2.23 5.28 5.11
N GLU A 179 -2.09 4.18 4.41
CA GLU A 179 -1.12 3.95 3.34
C GLU A 179 -1.43 4.69 2.02
N LEU A 180 -2.41 5.58 2.02
CA LEU A 180 -2.85 6.32 0.85
C LEU A 180 -1.71 7.01 0.09
N ILE A 181 -0.79 7.63 0.81
CA ILE A 181 0.52 8.10 0.35
C ILE A 181 1.47 8.19 1.54
N GLY A 182 2.70 7.78 1.34
CA GLY A 182 3.67 7.78 2.42
C GLY A 182 5.09 7.47 1.96
N CYS A 183 5.95 7.36 2.95
CA CYS A 183 7.32 6.90 2.75
C CYS A 183 7.81 6.24 4.03
N THR A 184 8.45 5.08 3.89
CA THR A 184 9.10 4.43 5.03
C THR A 184 10.59 4.29 4.76
N THR A 185 11.42 4.46 5.79
CA THR A 185 12.86 4.28 5.68
C THR A 185 13.25 2.87 6.11
N ARG A 186 14.45 2.42 5.74
CA ARG A 186 14.98 1.10 6.08
C ARG A 186 14.92 0.83 7.58
N GLY A 187 15.44 1.76 8.39
CA GLY A 187 15.44 1.62 9.85
C GLY A 187 14.05 1.59 10.45
N ALA A 188 13.11 2.38 9.92
CA ALA A 188 11.70 2.33 10.36
C ALA A 188 11.04 0.99 10.03
N SER A 189 11.22 0.51 8.78
CA SER A 189 10.66 -0.78 8.35
C SER A 189 11.23 -1.94 9.17
N ALA A 190 12.54 -1.95 9.44
CA ALA A 190 13.18 -2.97 10.28
C ALA A 190 12.61 -2.97 11.70
N ASP A 191 12.48 -1.79 12.31
CA ASP A 191 11.95 -1.67 13.67
C ASP A 191 10.46 -2.02 13.75
N GLN A 192 9.68 -1.61 12.76
CA GLN A 192 8.26 -2.01 12.63
C GLN A 192 8.14 -3.52 12.57
N PHE A 193 8.90 -4.15 11.67
CA PHE A 193 8.86 -5.60 11.47
C PHE A 193 9.31 -6.36 12.73
N ALA A 194 10.40 -5.93 13.37
CA ALA A 194 10.91 -6.54 14.59
C ALA A 194 9.92 -6.45 15.78
N ASN A 195 9.10 -5.41 15.82
CA ASN A 195 8.08 -5.21 16.84
C ASN A 195 6.73 -5.84 16.48
N GLY A 196 6.60 -6.60 15.40
CA GLY A 196 5.34 -7.15 14.94
C GLY A 196 4.30 -6.09 14.62
N CYS A 197 4.74 -4.95 14.16
CA CYS A 197 3.94 -3.82 13.71
C CYS A 197 4.32 -3.49 12.27
N GLY A 198 3.47 -2.79 11.54
CA GLY A 198 3.78 -2.41 10.15
C GLY A 198 2.52 -2.14 9.36
N TRP A 199 2.62 -2.29 8.07
CA TRP A 199 1.51 -2.09 7.13
C TRP A 199 0.57 -3.29 7.07
N TRP A 200 0.95 -4.37 7.74
CA TRP A 200 0.18 -5.60 7.83
C TRP A 200 -1.22 -5.35 8.39
N LYS A 201 -2.19 -5.92 7.73
CA LYS A 201 -3.57 -5.68 8.13
C LYS A 201 -3.96 -6.41 9.42
N TRP A 202 -3.49 -7.63 9.56
CA TRP A 202 -3.78 -8.50 10.69
C TRP A 202 -2.65 -8.43 11.71
N ILE A 203 -2.62 -7.35 12.47
CA ILE A 203 -1.52 -7.05 13.38
C ILE A 203 -1.30 -8.12 14.45
N ASP A 204 -2.33 -8.82 14.86
CA ASP A 204 -2.27 -9.92 15.82
C ASP A 204 -1.74 -11.23 15.22
N ASP A 205 -1.66 -11.32 13.91
CA ASP A 205 -1.10 -12.48 13.19
C ASP A 205 0.32 -12.21 12.67
N HIS A 206 0.89 -11.08 13.01
CA HIS A 206 2.25 -10.79 12.58
C HIS A 206 3.23 -11.79 13.22
N PRO A 207 4.18 -12.39 12.45
CA PRO A 207 5.07 -13.44 12.95
C PRO A 207 5.96 -13.00 14.10
N ASN A 208 6.26 -11.70 14.20
CA ASN A 208 6.97 -11.09 15.33
C ASN A 208 5.99 -10.43 16.31
N GLY A 209 4.75 -10.87 16.33
CA GLY A 209 3.77 -10.40 17.31
C GLY A 209 4.23 -10.72 18.74
N PRO A 210 3.75 -9.98 19.74
CA PRO A 210 4.16 -10.19 21.13
C PRO A 210 3.65 -11.55 21.65
N ASP A 211 4.47 -12.20 22.47
CA ASP A 211 4.07 -13.43 23.17
C ASP A 211 3.10 -13.15 24.34
N ASP A 212 3.12 -11.94 24.90
CA ASP A 212 2.20 -11.53 25.97
C ASP A 212 0.77 -11.36 25.45
N GLU A 213 -0.15 -12.16 25.97
CA GLU A 213 -1.57 -12.13 25.57
C GLU A 213 -2.24 -10.78 25.86
N ARG A 214 -1.85 -10.07 26.92
CA ARG A 214 -2.40 -8.74 27.20
C ARG A 214 -2.02 -7.75 26.12
N GLU A 215 -0.78 -7.82 25.65
CA GLU A 215 -0.30 -6.99 24.54
C GLU A 215 -0.98 -7.38 23.21
N ARG A 216 -1.14 -8.66 22.95
CA ARG A 216 -1.88 -9.15 21.76
C ARG A 216 -3.31 -8.63 21.75
N VAL A 217 -4.03 -8.75 22.87
CA VAL A 217 -5.40 -8.21 22.99
C VAL A 217 -5.42 -6.70 22.80
N ALA A 218 -4.46 -5.97 23.36
CA ALA A 218 -4.38 -4.52 23.20
C ALA A 218 -4.15 -4.11 21.74
N ARG A 219 -3.37 -4.89 20.97
CA ARG A 219 -3.11 -4.62 19.55
C ARG A 219 -4.33 -4.86 18.67
N ARG A 220 -5.28 -5.69 19.06
CA ARG A 220 -6.54 -5.90 18.30
C ARG A 220 -7.34 -4.62 18.08
N ALA A 221 -7.15 -3.62 18.95
CA ALA A 221 -7.77 -2.31 18.76
C ALA A 221 -7.28 -1.55 17.51
N TYR A 222 -6.12 -1.94 16.97
CA TYR A 222 -5.50 -1.37 15.77
C TYR A 222 -5.74 -2.20 14.52
N SER A 223 -6.12 -3.46 14.67
CA SER A 223 -6.23 -4.46 13.61
C SER A 223 -7.55 -4.36 12.84
N TRP A 224 -7.82 -3.25 12.19
CA TRP A 224 -9.05 -3.09 11.39
C TRP A 224 -8.81 -2.77 9.92
N ASP A 225 -7.60 -2.30 9.57
CA ASP A 225 -7.19 -2.02 8.20
C ASP A 225 -5.68 -1.77 8.10
N HIS A 226 -5.12 -1.71 6.89
CA HIS A 226 -3.72 -1.42 6.67
C HIS A 226 -3.28 -0.14 7.38
N GLY A 227 -2.07 -0.16 7.94
CA GLY A 227 -1.53 0.96 8.70
C GLY A 227 -2.05 1.09 10.13
N GLY A 228 -2.96 0.21 10.57
CA GLY A 228 -3.25 0.03 12.00
C GLY A 228 -2.00 -0.33 12.79
N GLY A 229 -1.16 -1.20 12.25
CA GLY A 229 0.13 -1.55 12.82
C GLY A 229 1.11 -0.38 12.93
N ILE A 230 1.10 0.56 11.98
CA ILE A 230 1.91 1.77 12.06
C ILE A 230 1.45 2.67 13.22
N LEU A 231 0.15 2.71 13.48
CA LEU A 231 -0.36 3.43 14.65
C LEU A 231 0.04 2.74 15.96
N ALA A 232 -0.04 1.42 16.01
CA ALA A 232 0.41 0.64 17.17
C ALA A 232 1.91 0.84 17.42
N TRP A 233 2.73 0.78 16.38
CA TRP A 233 4.16 1.07 16.45
C TRP A 233 4.44 2.47 17.02
N ASN A 234 3.72 3.48 16.54
CA ASN A 234 3.86 4.85 17.04
C ASN A 234 3.45 5.00 18.51
N GLU A 235 2.33 4.41 18.92
CA GLU A 235 1.77 4.60 20.27
C GLU A 235 2.38 3.68 21.33
N ARG A 236 2.82 2.47 20.94
CA ARG A 236 3.24 1.43 21.89
C ARG A 236 4.74 1.14 21.85
N CYS A 237 5.39 1.35 20.71
CA CYS A 237 6.81 1.04 20.53
C CYS A 237 7.68 2.32 20.41
N GLY A 238 7.09 3.50 20.49
CA GLY A 238 7.82 4.77 20.37
C GLY A 238 8.24 5.12 18.95
N GLY A 239 7.66 4.46 17.95
CA GLY A 239 7.96 4.66 16.55
C GLY A 239 7.71 6.09 16.07
N LYS A 240 8.55 6.56 15.15
CA LYS A 240 8.52 7.96 14.68
C LYS A 240 7.69 8.09 13.40
N VAL A 241 6.48 8.59 13.52
CA VAL A 241 5.62 8.87 12.37
C VAL A 241 5.54 10.36 12.11
N LYS A 242 5.77 10.78 10.87
CA LYS A 242 5.55 12.14 10.35
C LYS A 242 4.18 12.20 9.67
N PRO A 243 3.17 12.79 10.29
CA PRO A 243 1.80 12.73 9.78
C PRO A 243 1.61 13.60 8.54
N ILE A 244 0.83 13.09 7.59
CA ILE A 244 0.31 13.79 6.42
C ILE A 244 -1.17 14.05 6.65
N ARG A 245 -1.66 15.23 6.30
CA ARG A 245 -3.07 15.59 6.49
C ARG A 245 -3.94 14.93 5.42
N ALA A 246 -4.89 14.10 5.82
CA ALA A 246 -5.80 13.41 4.90
C ALA A 246 -6.62 14.39 4.02
N LYS A 247 -7.10 15.51 4.60
CA LYS A 247 -7.95 16.47 3.91
C LYS A 247 -7.33 17.02 2.62
N SER A 248 -6.01 17.16 2.57
CA SER A 248 -5.30 17.70 1.39
C SER A 248 -5.25 16.71 0.21
N LEU A 249 -5.65 15.46 0.41
CA LEU A 249 -5.60 14.40 -0.58
C LEU A 249 -6.98 14.02 -1.13
N HIS A 250 -8.06 14.43 -0.47
CA HIS A 250 -9.43 13.98 -0.80
C HIS A 250 -9.83 14.32 -2.23
N GLU A 251 -9.36 15.44 -2.77
CA GLU A 251 -9.73 15.88 -4.12
C GLU A 251 -9.21 14.94 -5.22
N GLY A 252 -8.07 14.34 -5.00
CA GLY A 252 -7.42 13.45 -5.97
C GLY A 252 -7.51 11.98 -5.65
N HIS A 253 -8.14 11.61 -4.53
CA HIS A 253 -8.38 10.23 -4.17
C HIS A 253 -9.67 9.74 -4.82
N CYS A 254 -9.53 9.11 -5.96
CA CYS A 254 -10.62 8.53 -6.75
C CYS A 254 -11.03 7.16 -6.19
N THR A 255 -11.26 7.12 -4.87
CA THR A 255 -11.60 5.91 -4.17
C THR A 255 -12.92 5.35 -4.64
N ARG A 256 -13.01 4.06 -4.61
CA ARG A 256 -14.23 3.30 -4.88
C ARG A 256 -15.12 3.13 -3.67
N ILE A 257 -14.71 3.61 -2.51
CA ILE A 257 -15.59 3.66 -1.34
C ILE A 257 -16.76 4.59 -1.71
N GLY A 258 -17.93 4.03 -1.83
CA GLY A 258 -19.11 4.71 -2.36
C GLY A 258 -19.25 4.65 -3.88
N ASN A 259 -18.35 3.99 -4.58
CA ASN A 259 -18.44 3.69 -5.99
C ASN A 259 -19.14 2.34 -6.19
N LYS A 260 -20.07 2.28 -7.11
CA LYS A 260 -20.86 1.08 -7.44
C LYS A 260 -20.05 -0.14 -7.88
N LEU A 261 -18.77 0.02 -8.23
CA LEU A 261 -17.89 -1.10 -8.52
C LEU A 261 -17.66 -2.04 -7.32
N TYR A 262 -17.82 -1.49 -6.11
CA TYR A 262 -17.70 -2.29 -4.88
C TYR A 262 -19.01 -2.53 -4.19
N GLU A 263 -20.10 -1.98 -4.70
CA GLU A 263 -21.40 -2.41 -4.19
C GLU A 263 -21.56 -3.89 -4.51
N PRO A 264 -21.94 -4.67 -3.52
CA PRO A 264 -21.82 -6.12 -3.58
C PRO A 264 -22.85 -6.68 -4.55
N GLN A 265 -22.40 -6.97 -5.74
CA GLN A 265 -23.03 -8.02 -6.51
C GLN A 265 -22.30 -9.35 -6.28
N GLY A 266 -21.40 -9.37 -5.30
CA GLY A 266 -20.64 -10.51 -4.86
C GLY A 266 -19.17 -10.47 -5.17
N PRO A 267 -18.39 -11.42 -4.65
CA PRO A 267 -16.95 -11.52 -4.80
C PRO A 267 -16.47 -11.53 -6.25
N MET A 268 -17.29 -12.03 -7.15
CA MET A 268 -16.97 -12.13 -8.58
C MET A 268 -16.82 -10.78 -9.25
N ASP A 269 -17.55 -9.78 -8.78
CA ASP A 269 -17.54 -8.46 -9.39
C ASP A 269 -16.26 -7.69 -9.05
N VAL A 270 -15.79 -7.82 -7.84
CA VAL A 270 -14.52 -7.21 -7.43
C VAL A 270 -13.38 -7.65 -8.34
N ARG A 271 -13.28 -8.95 -8.61
CA ARG A 271 -12.22 -9.47 -9.46
C ARG A 271 -12.39 -9.12 -10.93
N ARG A 272 -13.63 -9.15 -11.41
CA ARG A 272 -13.94 -8.73 -12.76
C ARG A 272 -13.59 -7.27 -12.97
N ASP A 273 -13.84 -6.44 -11.97
CA ASP A 273 -13.50 -5.04 -11.99
C ASP A 273 -11.97 -4.82 -11.95
N LEU A 274 -11.23 -5.57 -11.14
CA LEU A 274 -9.77 -5.53 -11.18
C LEU A 274 -9.23 -5.88 -12.56
N SER A 275 -9.75 -6.94 -13.18
CA SER A 275 -9.34 -7.33 -14.53
C SER A 275 -9.75 -6.34 -15.63
N ARG A 276 -10.70 -5.44 -15.35
CA ARG A 276 -11.19 -4.39 -16.23
C ARG A 276 -10.58 -3.03 -15.94
N ASN A 277 -9.69 -2.96 -14.95
CA ASN A 277 -9.18 -1.69 -14.52
C ASN A 277 -10.19 -0.89 -13.65
N LEU A 278 -10.03 -0.98 -12.36
CA LEU A 278 -10.96 -0.42 -11.36
C LEU A 278 -11.17 1.08 -11.42
N LEU A 279 -10.28 1.78 -12.08
CA LEU A 279 -10.32 3.24 -12.16
C LEU A 279 -11.16 3.75 -13.34
N HIS A 280 -11.80 2.87 -14.10
CA HIS A 280 -12.65 3.23 -15.24
C HIS A 280 -13.86 4.11 -14.89
N ASN A 281 -14.28 4.13 -13.62
CA ASN A 281 -15.39 4.99 -13.23
C ASN A 281 -15.02 6.46 -13.09
N TYR A 282 -13.74 6.78 -13.25
CA TYR A 282 -13.25 8.15 -13.24
C TYR A 282 -12.64 8.49 -14.58
N ASP A 283 -13.05 9.61 -15.15
CA ASP A 283 -12.40 10.16 -16.33
C ASP A 283 -11.04 10.74 -15.93
N LEU A 284 -9.98 10.10 -16.37
CA LEU A 284 -8.60 10.52 -16.06
C LEU A 284 -8.32 11.95 -16.57
N LEU A 285 -8.83 12.30 -17.75
CA LEU A 285 -8.63 13.62 -18.32
C LEU A 285 -9.30 14.69 -17.44
N GLU A 286 -10.53 14.44 -17.01
CA GLU A 286 -11.27 15.32 -16.09
C GLU A 286 -10.52 15.48 -14.76
N VAL A 287 -10.10 14.37 -14.16
CA VAL A 287 -9.35 14.40 -12.88
C VAL A 287 -8.04 15.15 -13.03
N CYS A 288 -7.27 14.87 -14.08
CA CYS A 288 -6.03 15.60 -14.36
C CYS A 288 -6.27 17.09 -14.62
N GLY A 289 -7.34 17.43 -15.35
CA GLY A 289 -7.74 18.83 -15.55
C GLY A 289 -8.03 19.56 -14.22
N ARG A 290 -8.84 18.94 -13.38
CA ARG A 290 -9.22 19.50 -12.06
C ARG A 290 -8.02 19.65 -11.12
N LEU A 291 -7.04 18.76 -11.19
CA LEU A 291 -5.85 18.77 -10.34
C LEU A 291 -4.69 19.58 -10.94
N GLY A 292 -4.79 20.05 -12.19
CA GLY A 292 -3.71 20.73 -12.89
C GLY A 292 -2.57 19.81 -13.34
N LEU A 293 -2.91 18.56 -13.69
CA LEU A 293 -1.96 17.48 -14.02
C LEU A 293 -1.96 17.11 -15.51
N THR A 294 -2.63 17.89 -16.37
CA THR A 294 -2.79 17.55 -17.81
C THR A 294 -1.48 17.36 -18.55
N ARG A 295 -0.40 18.01 -18.11
CA ARG A 295 0.95 17.83 -18.68
C ARG A 295 1.52 16.42 -18.49
N PHE A 296 1.00 15.64 -17.55
CA PHE A 296 1.43 14.27 -17.27
C PHE A 296 0.62 13.20 -18.05
N LEU A 297 -0.35 13.61 -18.85
CA LEU A 297 -1.12 12.69 -19.71
C LEU A 297 -0.33 12.23 -20.93
N ARG A 298 0.68 12.99 -21.32
CA ARG A 298 1.55 12.70 -22.47
C ARG A 298 3.01 12.82 -22.07
N ASP A 299 3.88 12.15 -22.84
CA ASP A 299 5.33 12.27 -22.67
C ASP A 299 5.81 13.66 -23.05
#